data_9c8ce1bcbfef0f33401cc52b227b0d89
#
_entry.id   9c8ce1bcbfef0f33401cc52b227b0d89
#
_cell.length_a   1.000
_cell.length_b   1.000
_cell.length_c   1.000
_cell.angle_alpha   90.00
_cell.angle_beta   90.00
_cell.angle_gamma   90.00
#
_symmetry.space_group_name_H-M   'P 1'
#
loop_
_entity.id
_entity.type
_entity.pdbx_description
1 polymer ?
#
loop_
_entity_poly.entity_id
_entity_poly.type
_entity_poly.pdbx_seq_one_letter_code
_entity_poly.pdbx_strand_id
1 'polypeptide(L)'
;MSQESMQTFTYRILRYTPNLIRDEWLNVGVLLHDPERNALRVRMIEEDEVFARLRKLRFDAEESLLRALQTDLEAQASAHTEGAAGFLKHLDDTLSNLLQLSPQKAVLSTDFDAEMERLYADHVAPPRYRVRAAAEAPDSRAGIRARASEAFRRSGILSRLQKSIRVAEYTFPGDPLRIDFAYRSNGTRGFVHTIALARDPRQAKEFAFTAERIRARVADCRFAAITEVEPRSDNDRHQFVAQVLAEQEIELVPVPRLDEYANRLRPILK
;
A
#
# COMPACT_ATOMS: atom_id res chain seq x y z
N MET A 1 12.63 10.11 -38.41
CA MET A 1 12.01 10.51 -37.13
C MET A 1 10.57 10.81 -37.46
N SER A 2 9.67 9.84 -37.21
CA SER A 2 8.22 10.04 -37.43
C SER A 2 7.73 11.03 -36.37
N GLN A 3 7.14 12.14 -36.80
CA GLN A 3 6.39 13.00 -35.91
C GLN A 3 5.19 12.19 -35.40
N GLU A 4 5.22 11.79 -34.14
CA GLU A 4 4.05 11.25 -33.46
C GLU A 4 3.01 12.37 -33.41
N SER A 5 1.97 12.25 -34.25
CA SER A 5 0.90 13.26 -34.29
C SER A 5 0.03 13.11 -33.03
N MET A 6 -0.23 14.24 -32.37
CA MET A 6 -1.21 14.30 -31.27
C MET A 6 -2.59 13.93 -31.81
N GLN A 7 -3.23 12.94 -31.20
CA GLN A 7 -4.59 12.50 -31.52
C GLN A 7 -5.55 12.85 -30.36
N THR A 8 -6.79 13.06 -30.71
CA THR A 8 -7.86 13.31 -29.72
C THR A 8 -8.57 12.01 -29.37
N PHE A 9 -8.40 11.56 -28.14
CA PHE A 9 -9.17 10.45 -27.58
C PHE A 9 -10.31 10.98 -26.73
N THR A 10 -11.36 10.19 -26.58
CA THR A 10 -12.45 10.46 -25.63
C THR A 10 -12.47 9.43 -24.52
N TYR A 11 -12.80 9.84 -23.31
CA TYR A 11 -12.87 8.91 -22.19
C TYR A 11 -14.06 9.17 -21.29
N ARG A 12 -14.44 8.13 -20.55
CA ARG A 12 -15.45 8.16 -19.49
C ARG A 12 -14.96 7.37 -18.29
N ILE A 13 -15.42 7.78 -17.12
CA ILE A 13 -15.15 7.07 -15.87
C ILE A 13 -16.36 6.21 -15.54
N LEU A 14 -16.16 4.93 -15.32
CA LEU A 14 -17.18 4.04 -14.78
C LEU A 14 -17.23 4.22 -13.27
N ARG A 15 -18.42 4.48 -12.76
CA ARG A 15 -18.70 4.73 -11.35
C ARG A 15 -19.60 3.63 -10.81
N TYR A 16 -19.25 3.17 -9.61
CA TYR A 16 -20.09 2.28 -8.83
C TYR A 16 -20.76 3.07 -7.72
N THR A 17 -22.08 3.06 -7.68
CA THR A 17 -22.93 3.83 -6.74
C THR A 17 -23.76 2.87 -5.89
N PRO A 18 -23.23 2.32 -4.78
CA PRO A 18 -23.91 1.32 -3.98
C PRO A 18 -25.13 1.89 -3.24
N ASN A 19 -25.16 3.19 -3.02
CA ASN A 19 -26.26 3.88 -2.33
C ASN A 19 -26.71 5.10 -3.13
N LEU A 20 -27.73 4.91 -3.93
CA LEU A 20 -28.32 5.97 -4.76
C LEU A 20 -28.92 7.13 -3.95
N ILE A 21 -29.37 6.87 -2.71
CA ILE A 21 -29.98 7.89 -1.86
C ILE A 21 -28.94 8.90 -1.37
N ARG A 22 -27.70 8.44 -1.11
CA ARG A 22 -26.60 9.30 -0.66
C ARG A 22 -25.79 9.91 -1.79
N ASP A 23 -26.03 9.47 -3.02
CA ASP A 23 -25.26 9.89 -4.20
C ASP A 23 -23.72 9.74 -3.99
N GLU A 24 -23.34 8.69 -3.26
CA GLU A 24 -21.94 8.36 -2.99
C GLU A 24 -21.47 7.35 -4.04
N TRP A 25 -20.47 7.71 -4.81
CA TRP A 25 -19.90 6.81 -5.83
C TRP A 25 -18.40 6.60 -5.65
N LEU A 26 -17.93 5.51 -6.21
CA LEU A 26 -16.52 5.21 -6.36
C LEU A 26 -16.20 4.98 -7.84
N ASN A 27 -15.10 5.55 -8.30
CA ASN A 27 -14.58 5.25 -9.64
C ASN A 27 -14.01 3.83 -9.66
N VAL A 28 -14.54 3.00 -10.54
CA VAL A 28 -14.17 1.57 -10.64
C VAL A 28 -13.57 1.19 -11.98
N GLY A 29 -13.58 2.11 -12.95
CA GLY A 29 -12.97 1.86 -14.25
C GLY A 29 -12.86 3.11 -15.11
N VAL A 30 -12.10 2.98 -16.19
CA VAL A 30 -11.95 3.96 -17.27
C VAL A 30 -12.30 3.29 -18.59
N LEU A 31 -13.06 3.97 -19.43
CA LEU A 31 -13.30 3.63 -20.82
C LEU A 31 -12.61 4.68 -21.69
N LEU A 32 -11.68 4.27 -22.52
CA LEU A 32 -10.95 5.13 -23.46
C LEU A 32 -11.31 4.73 -24.88
N HIS A 33 -11.75 5.70 -25.68
CA HIS A 33 -12.18 5.52 -27.05
C HIS A 33 -11.32 6.31 -28.02
N ASP A 34 -10.84 5.65 -29.04
CA ASP A 34 -10.19 6.24 -30.19
C ASP A 34 -11.24 6.38 -31.32
N PRO A 35 -11.71 7.59 -31.63
CA PRO A 35 -12.72 7.81 -32.66
C PRO A 35 -12.22 7.50 -34.08
N GLU A 36 -10.90 7.69 -34.35
CA GLU A 36 -10.34 7.46 -35.67
C GLU A 36 -10.22 5.98 -36.01
N ARG A 37 -9.85 5.16 -35.02
CA ARG A 37 -9.72 3.71 -35.18
C ARG A 37 -10.96 2.94 -34.78
N ASN A 38 -11.97 3.63 -34.24
CA ASN A 38 -13.17 3.06 -33.66
C ASN A 38 -12.84 1.96 -32.63
N ALA A 39 -11.80 2.21 -31.83
CA ALA A 39 -11.31 1.27 -30.83
C ALA A 39 -11.72 1.72 -29.43
N LEU A 40 -12.20 0.79 -28.62
CA LEU A 40 -12.50 1.00 -27.21
C LEU A 40 -11.62 0.09 -26.36
N ARG A 41 -11.00 0.69 -25.34
CA ARG A 41 -10.30 -0.03 -24.29
C ARG A 41 -11.01 0.23 -22.96
N VAL A 42 -11.17 -0.79 -22.17
CA VAL A 42 -11.74 -0.71 -20.80
C VAL A 42 -10.69 -1.15 -19.81
N ARG A 43 -10.51 -0.41 -18.73
CA ARG A 43 -9.69 -0.83 -17.60
C ARG A 43 -10.44 -0.65 -16.30
N MET A 44 -10.63 -1.74 -15.59
CA MET A 44 -11.31 -1.80 -14.31
C MET A 44 -10.33 -2.00 -13.16
N ILE A 45 -10.83 -1.87 -11.94
CA ILE A 45 -10.06 -2.19 -10.73
C ILE A 45 -9.70 -3.68 -10.72
N GLU A 46 -8.43 -3.97 -10.51
CA GLU A 46 -7.88 -5.33 -10.42
C GLU A 46 -7.17 -5.58 -9.08
N GLU A 47 -6.70 -4.51 -8.44
CA GLU A 47 -5.86 -4.60 -7.26
C GLU A 47 -6.67 -4.94 -6.01
N ASP A 48 -6.23 -5.94 -5.26
CA ASP A 48 -6.83 -6.35 -3.99
C ASP A 48 -6.90 -5.20 -2.96
N GLU A 49 -6.00 -4.22 -3.07
CA GLU A 49 -5.99 -3.02 -2.23
C GLU A 49 -7.21 -2.12 -2.47
N VAL A 50 -7.65 -2.02 -3.73
CA VAL A 50 -8.84 -1.24 -4.11
C VAL A 50 -10.10 -1.93 -3.62
N PHE A 51 -10.19 -3.25 -3.80
CA PHE A 51 -11.29 -4.04 -3.26
C PHE A 51 -11.33 -4.00 -1.72
N ALA A 52 -10.16 -3.99 -1.06
CA ALA A 52 -10.10 -3.79 0.39
C ALA A 52 -10.64 -2.41 0.81
N ARG A 53 -10.45 -1.39 -0.01
CA ARG A 53 -11.03 -0.05 0.20
C ARG A 53 -12.56 -0.06 0.04
N LEU A 54 -13.08 -0.74 -0.99
CA LEU A 54 -14.52 -0.95 -1.18
C LEU A 54 -15.15 -1.60 0.05
N ARG A 55 -14.54 -2.68 0.55
CA ARG A 55 -15.01 -3.37 1.77
C ARG A 55 -14.97 -2.47 3.02
N LYS A 56 -13.93 -1.63 3.17
CA LYS A 56 -13.83 -0.69 4.31
C LYS A 56 -14.90 0.41 4.28
N LEU A 57 -15.31 0.83 3.11
CA LEU A 57 -16.37 1.81 2.92
C LEU A 57 -17.77 1.19 3.07
N ARG A 58 -17.85 -0.10 3.46
CA ARG A 58 -19.11 -0.87 3.53
C ARG A 58 -19.89 -0.91 2.21
N PHE A 59 -19.16 -0.82 1.11
CA PHE A 59 -19.71 -1.12 -0.18
C PHE A 59 -19.67 -2.63 -0.34
N ASP A 60 -20.82 -3.29 -0.26
CA ASP A 60 -20.99 -4.71 -0.59
C ASP A 60 -20.92 -4.90 -2.12
N ALA A 61 -19.77 -4.46 -2.69
CA ALA A 61 -19.50 -4.68 -4.09
C ALA A 61 -19.18 -6.16 -4.28
N GLU A 62 -19.91 -6.82 -5.14
CA GLU A 62 -19.58 -8.16 -5.58
C GLU A 62 -18.27 -8.10 -6.40
N GLU A 63 -17.17 -8.42 -5.75
CA GLU A 63 -15.84 -8.39 -6.36
C GLU A 63 -15.78 -9.25 -7.63
N SER A 64 -16.44 -10.40 -7.61
CA SER A 64 -16.56 -11.30 -8.77
C SER A 64 -17.25 -10.63 -9.96
N LEU A 65 -18.31 -9.87 -9.71
CA LEU A 65 -19.02 -9.11 -10.73
C LEU A 65 -18.14 -8.03 -11.36
N LEU A 66 -17.46 -7.24 -10.52
CA LEU A 66 -16.59 -6.17 -11.02
C LEU A 66 -15.39 -6.72 -11.80
N ARG A 67 -14.83 -7.87 -11.41
CA ARG A 67 -13.76 -8.53 -12.17
C ARG A 67 -14.25 -9.09 -13.51
N ALA A 68 -15.46 -9.62 -13.56
CA ALA A 68 -16.03 -10.14 -14.82
C ALA A 68 -16.42 -9.01 -15.79
N LEU A 69 -16.80 -7.86 -15.26
CA LEU A 69 -17.36 -6.76 -16.04
C LEU A 69 -16.39 -6.20 -17.08
N GLN A 70 -15.09 -6.15 -16.81
CA GLN A 70 -14.09 -5.67 -17.77
C GLN A 70 -14.09 -6.52 -19.03
N THR A 71 -13.93 -7.83 -18.87
CA THR A 71 -13.90 -8.77 -20.02
C THR A 71 -15.20 -8.73 -20.80
N ASP A 72 -16.32 -8.62 -20.09
CA ASP A 72 -17.65 -8.57 -20.71
C ASP A 72 -17.84 -7.27 -21.51
N LEU A 73 -17.48 -6.12 -20.97
CA LEU A 73 -17.55 -4.82 -21.65
C LEU A 73 -16.65 -4.78 -22.89
N GLU A 74 -15.43 -5.30 -22.82
CA GLU A 74 -14.52 -5.36 -23.97
C GLU A 74 -15.05 -6.30 -25.07
N ALA A 75 -15.60 -7.43 -24.68
CA ALA A 75 -16.21 -8.37 -25.64
C ALA A 75 -17.45 -7.77 -26.32
N GLN A 76 -18.33 -7.12 -25.57
CA GLN A 76 -19.52 -6.46 -26.11
C GLN A 76 -19.15 -5.26 -27.00
N ALA A 77 -18.15 -4.47 -26.65
CA ALA A 77 -17.66 -3.36 -27.48
C ALA A 77 -17.15 -3.86 -28.84
N SER A 78 -16.42 -4.98 -28.83
CA SER A 78 -15.87 -5.59 -30.06
C SER A 78 -16.96 -6.22 -30.95
N ALA A 79 -18.04 -6.68 -30.36
CA ALA A 79 -19.16 -7.33 -31.07
C ALA A 79 -20.28 -6.37 -31.50
N HIS A 80 -20.24 -5.10 -31.03
CA HIS A 80 -21.33 -4.16 -31.28
C HIS A 80 -21.40 -3.75 -32.75
N THR A 81 -22.59 -3.82 -33.34
CA THR A 81 -22.82 -3.59 -34.80
C THR A 81 -22.51 -2.15 -35.22
N GLU A 82 -22.70 -1.18 -34.34
CA GLU A 82 -22.39 0.24 -34.60
C GLU A 82 -20.99 0.63 -34.13
N GLY A 83 -20.13 -0.34 -33.80
CA GLY A 83 -18.78 -0.12 -33.31
C GLY A 83 -18.72 0.47 -31.89
N ALA A 84 -17.55 0.95 -31.50
CA ALA A 84 -17.28 1.44 -30.16
C ALA A 84 -18.14 2.67 -29.77
N ALA A 85 -18.39 3.58 -30.71
CA ALA A 85 -19.22 4.76 -30.45
C ALA A 85 -20.69 4.39 -30.16
N GLY A 86 -21.24 3.46 -30.94
CA GLY A 86 -22.59 2.94 -30.73
C GLY A 86 -22.72 2.19 -29.42
N PHE A 87 -21.70 1.40 -29.07
CA PHE A 87 -21.64 0.72 -27.80
C PHE A 87 -21.63 1.69 -26.59
N LEU A 88 -20.83 2.75 -26.65
CA LEU A 88 -20.80 3.77 -25.60
C LEU A 88 -22.16 4.45 -25.40
N LYS A 89 -22.89 4.73 -26.51
CA LYS A 89 -24.24 5.24 -26.45
C LYS A 89 -25.20 4.22 -25.83
N HIS A 90 -25.09 2.96 -26.21
CA HIS A 90 -25.88 1.90 -25.59
C HIS A 90 -25.64 1.79 -24.08
N LEU A 91 -24.40 1.96 -23.63
CA LEU A 91 -24.08 1.99 -22.20
C LEU A 91 -24.71 3.21 -21.49
N ASP A 92 -24.73 4.38 -22.12
CA ASP A 92 -25.44 5.56 -21.56
C ASP A 92 -26.92 5.30 -21.33
N ASP A 93 -27.56 4.57 -22.26
CA ASP A 93 -28.99 4.28 -22.19
C ASP A 93 -29.31 3.15 -21.19
N THR A 94 -28.37 2.26 -20.90
CA THR A 94 -28.60 1.06 -20.08
C THR A 94 -28.02 1.12 -18.68
N LEU A 95 -26.90 1.81 -18.47
CA LEU A 95 -26.26 1.95 -17.16
C LEU A 95 -26.92 3.09 -16.38
N SER A 96 -27.80 2.77 -15.47
CA SER A 96 -28.60 3.79 -14.76
C SER A 96 -28.72 3.62 -13.26
N ASN A 97 -28.20 2.62 -12.65
CA ASN A 97 -28.38 2.36 -11.22
C ASN A 97 -27.06 2.27 -10.47
N LEU A 98 -26.64 1.05 -10.18
CA LEU A 98 -25.40 0.79 -9.43
C LEU A 98 -24.15 1.17 -10.21
N LEU A 99 -24.20 1.09 -11.55
CA LEU A 99 -23.12 1.46 -12.45
C LEU A 99 -23.55 2.65 -13.30
N GLN A 100 -22.70 3.66 -13.37
CA GLN A 100 -22.96 4.88 -14.14
C GLN A 100 -21.70 5.33 -14.86
N LEU A 101 -21.88 5.93 -16.05
CA LEU A 101 -20.78 6.59 -16.77
C LEU A 101 -20.73 8.07 -16.43
N SER A 102 -19.51 8.60 -16.25
CA SER A 102 -19.32 10.05 -16.19
C SER A 102 -19.65 10.69 -17.53
N PRO A 103 -19.90 12.01 -17.57
CA PRO A 103 -19.91 12.74 -18.84
C PRO A 103 -18.64 12.47 -19.65
N GLN A 104 -18.78 12.45 -20.97
CA GLN A 104 -17.65 12.29 -21.88
C GLN A 104 -16.66 13.44 -21.74
N LYS A 105 -15.38 13.10 -21.74
CA LYS A 105 -14.26 14.04 -21.71
C LYS A 105 -13.32 13.73 -22.87
N ALA A 106 -12.54 14.72 -23.29
CA ALA A 106 -11.52 14.57 -24.33
C ALA A 106 -10.11 14.75 -23.76
N VAL A 107 -9.15 14.08 -24.37
CA VAL A 107 -7.73 14.19 -24.03
C VAL A 107 -6.90 14.13 -25.32
N LEU A 108 -5.80 14.88 -25.37
CA LEU A 108 -4.81 14.85 -26.43
C LEU A 108 -3.63 13.99 -26.01
N SER A 109 -3.29 12.99 -26.78
CA SER A 109 -2.14 12.13 -26.53
C SER A 109 -1.58 11.57 -27.85
N THR A 110 -0.34 11.10 -27.82
CA THR A 110 0.31 10.41 -28.94
C THR A 110 0.21 8.89 -28.81
N ASP A 111 -0.08 8.37 -27.61
CA ASP A 111 -0.10 6.94 -27.28
C ASP A 111 -1.37 6.58 -26.52
N PHE A 112 -2.18 5.72 -27.16
CA PHE A 112 -3.47 5.27 -26.62
C PHE A 112 -3.33 4.42 -25.36
N ASP A 113 -2.36 3.52 -25.34
CA ASP A 113 -2.15 2.62 -24.21
C ASP A 113 -1.51 3.36 -22.99
N ALA A 114 -0.55 4.20 -23.26
CA ALA A 114 0.04 5.06 -22.20
C ALA A 114 -1.00 6.00 -21.60
N GLU A 115 -1.90 6.54 -22.42
CA GLU A 115 -2.98 7.41 -21.96
C GLU A 115 -4.00 6.65 -21.10
N MET A 116 -4.33 5.41 -21.45
CA MET A 116 -5.18 4.55 -20.60
C MET A 116 -4.57 4.37 -19.20
N GLU A 117 -3.26 4.05 -19.15
CA GLU A 117 -2.55 3.89 -17.87
C GLU A 117 -2.56 5.17 -17.04
N ARG A 118 -2.35 6.32 -17.68
CA ARG A 118 -2.38 7.62 -17.02
C ARG A 118 -3.78 7.93 -16.46
N LEU A 119 -4.81 7.78 -17.27
CA LEU A 119 -6.19 8.03 -16.85
C LEU A 119 -6.63 7.10 -15.72
N TYR A 120 -6.23 5.82 -15.79
CA TYR A 120 -6.49 4.87 -14.71
C TYR A 120 -5.79 5.30 -13.40
N ALA A 121 -4.53 5.69 -13.48
CA ALA A 121 -3.76 6.15 -12.32
C ALA A 121 -4.37 7.43 -11.70
N ASP A 122 -4.86 8.35 -12.53
CA ASP A 122 -5.41 9.63 -12.08
C ASP A 122 -6.81 9.51 -11.48
N HIS A 123 -7.64 8.61 -12.01
CA HIS A 123 -9.07 8.56 -11.68
C HIS A 123 -9.51 7.35 -10.86
N VAL A 124 -8.86 6.21 -11.00
CA VAL A 124 -9.32 4.92 -10.44
C VAL A 124 -8.34 4.36 -9.41
N ALA A 125 -7.06 4.31 -9.77
CA ALA A 125 -6.05 3.77 -8.87
C ALA A 125 -6.07 4.47 -7.50
N PRO A 126 -5.81 3.75 -6.41
CA PRO A 126 -5.72 4.38 -5.11
C PRO A 126 -4.66 5.49 -5.16
N PRO A 127 -4.90 6.64 -4.54
CA PRO A 127 -3.95 7.75 -4.55
C PRO A 127 -2.65 7.31 -3.88
N ARG A 128 -1.76 6.70 -4.64
CA ARG A 128 -0.45 6.22 -4.20
C ARG A 128 0.41 7.37 -3.67
N TYR A 129 0.12 8.59 -4.11
CA TYR A 129 0.98 9.75 -3.87
C TYR A 129 0.92 10.31 -2.45
N ARG A 130 -0.23 10.38 -1.80
CA ARG A 130 -0.29 10.99 -0.45
C ARG A 130 0.09 10.01 0.66
N VAL A 131 -0.32 8.77 0.55
CA VAL A 131 0.03 7.73 1.52
C VAL A 131 1.51 7.33 1.36
N ARG A 132 2.01 7.26 0.13
CA ARG A 132 3.41 6.91 -0.14
C ARG A 132 4.37 8.04 0.25
N ALA A 133 4.08 9.30 -0.07
CA ALA A 133 4.92 10.42 0.34
C ALA A 133 4.94 10.62 1.87
N ALA A 134 3.81 10.44 2.56
CA ALA A 134 3.77 10.49 4.02
C ALA A 134 4.36 9.23 4.68
N ALA A 135 4.21 8.07 4.05
CA ALA A 135 4.80 6.81 4.52
C ALA A 135 6.30 6.71 4.17
N GLU A 136 6.74 7.33 3.09
CA GLU A 136 8.14 7.39 2.66
C GLU A 136 8.89 8.58 3.28
N ALA A 137 8.23 9.47 4.01
CA ALA A 137 8.94 10.49 4.78
C ALA A 137 10.00 9.83 5.66
N PRO A 138 11.24 10.31 5.66
CA PRO A 138 12.36 9.67 6.34
C PRO A 138 12.12 9.41 7.83
N ASP A 139 11.30 10.24 8.46
CA ASP A 139 10.93 10.18 9.88
C ASP A 139 9.63 9.40 10.15
N SER A 140 8.96 8.86 9.11
CA SER A 140 7.82 7.98 9.30
C SER A 140 8.26 6.55 9.62
N ARG A 141 7.44 5.81 10.39
CA ARG A 141 7.70 4.40 10.67
C ARG A 141 7.89 3.57 9.39
N ALA A 142 7.10 3.82 8.35
CA ALA A 142 7.24 3.16 7.07
C ALA A 142 8.56 3.52 6.37
N GLY A 143 8.99 4.79 6.42
CA GLY A 143 10.28 5.25 5.90
C GLY A 143 11.46 4.64 6.66
N ILE A 144 11.37 4.55 7.99
CA ILE A 144 12.39 3.89 8.83
C ILE A 144 12.48 2.40 8.47
N ARG A 145 11.34 1.71 8.35
CA ARG A 145 11.28 0.29 7.97
C ARG A 145 11.83 0.03 6.57
N ALA A 146 11.57 0.93 5.62
CA ALA A 146 12.11 0.81 4.26
C ALA A 146 13.65 0.90 4.28
N ARG A 147 14.22 1.85 5.05
CA ARG A 147 15.69 1.99 5.22
C ARG A 147 16.29 0.79 5.93
N ALA A 148 15.62 0.25 6.95
CA ALA A 148 16.04 -0.98 7.62
C ALA A 148 16.07 -2.16 6.64
N SER A 149 15.01 -2.33 5.84
CA SER A 149 14.94 -3.37 4.82
C SER A 149 16.06 -3.24 3.79
N GLU A 150 16.40 -2.01 3.40
CA GLU A 150 17.48 -1.76 2.44
C GLU A 150 18.87 -2.07 3.04
N ALA A 151 19.13 -1.66 4.29
CA ALA A 151 20.36 -2.00 4.99
C ALA A 151 20.53 -3.53 5.15
N PHE A 152 19.45 -4.23 5.53
CA PHE A 152 19.46 -5.70 5.65
C PHE A 152 19.61 -6.39 4.30
N ARG A 153 19.12 -5.80 3.21
CA ARG A 153 19.33 -6.30 1.84
C ARG A 153 20.79 -6.17 1.42
N ARG A 154 21.40 -4.98 1.62
CA ARG A 154 22.82 -4.75 1.30
C ARG A 154 23.75 -5.69 2.07
N SER A 155 23.41 -5.98 3.33
CA SER A 155 24.18 -6.93 4.17
C SER A 155 23.87 -8.41 3.88
N GLY A 156 22.96 -8.71 2.96
CA GLY A 156 22.60 -10.08 2.56
C GLY A 156 21.79 -10.87 3.60
N ILE A 157 21.23 -10.22 4.62
CA ILE A 157 20.49 -10.90 5.70
C ILE A 157 18.97 -10.82 5.57
N LEU A 158 18.44 -9.98 4.69
CA LEU A 158 16.99 -9.72 4.60
C LEU A 158 16.16 -11.00 4.32
N SER A 159 16.68 -11.93 3.54
CA SER A 159 16.03 -13.21 3.23
C SER A 159 15.99 -14.19 4.42
N ARG A 160 16.83 -13.97 5.43
CA ARG A 160 16.90 -14.77 6.66
C ARG A 160 16.05 -14.21 7.79
N LEU A 161 15.43 -13.02 7.56
CA LEU A 161 14.54 -12.40 8.51
C LEU A 161 13.08 -12.75 8.21
N GLN A 162 12.35 -13.17 9.23
CA GLN A 162 10.90 -13.22 9.21
C GLN A 162 10.35 -11.78 9.25
N LYS A 163 9.26 -11.52 8.55
CA LYS A 163 8.65 -10.18 8.46
C LYS A 163 7.24 -10.16 9.01
N SER A 164 6.84 -9.04 9.58
CA SER A 164 5.45 -8.81 10.01
C SER A 164 4.91 -9.87 10.98
N ILE A 165 5.67 -10.14 12.05
CA ILE A 165 5.36 -11.16 13.06
C ILE A 165 4.15 -10.71 13.88
N ARG A 166 3.13 -11.53 13.95
CA ARG A 166 1.96 -11.28 14.81
C ARG A 166 2.34 -11.48 16.27
N VAL A 167 2.06 -10.50 17.11
CA VAL A 167 2.35 -10.61 18.55
C VAL A 167 1.25 -11.28 19.34
N ALA A 168 0.06 -11.45 18.78
CA ALA A 168 -1.08 -12.11 19.42
C ALA A 168 -0.76 -13.51 19.97
N GLU A 169 0.24 -14.19 19.40
CA GLU A 169 0.74 -15.49 19.89
C GLU A 169 1.45 -15.37 21.26
N TYR A 170 1.99 -14.20 21.56
CA TYR A 170 2.78 -13.91 22.77
C TYR A 170 2.04 -13.02 23.77
N THR A 171 1.06 -12.25 23.32
CA THR A 171 0.28 -11.33 24.13
C THR A 171 -1.13 -11.86 24.35
N PHE A 172 -2.10 -11.27 23.69
CA PHE A 172 -3.52 -11.65 23.80
C PHE A 172 -4.12 -11.89 22.41
N PRO A 173 -5.09 -12.79 22.28
CA PRO A 173 -5.85 -12.93 21.05
C PRO A 173 -6.45 -11.59 20.61
N GLY A 174 -6.23 -11.21 19.33
CA GLY A 174 -6.71 -9.93 18.79
C GLY A 174 -5.76 -8.75 18.92
N ASP A 175 -4.58 -8.91 19.53
CA ASP A 175 -3.55 -7.87 19.56
C ASP A 175 -3.14 -7.50 18.13
N PRO A 176 -3.37 -6.23 17.69
CA PRO A 176 -3.12 -5.80 16.32
C PRO A 176 -1.64 -5.55 16.01
N LEU A 177 -0.79 -5.49 17.03
CA LEU A 177 0.63 -5.16 16.84
C LEU A 177 1.33 -6.24 16.01
N ARG A 178 2.20 -5.78 15.12
CA ARG A 178 3.12 -6.62 14.36
C ARG A 178 4.53 -6.11 14.50
N ILE A 179 5.43 -6.99 14.89
CA ILE A 179 6.86 -6.71 14.91
C ILE A 179 7.39 -6.78 13.47
N ASP A 180 8.22 -5.82 13.08
CA ASP A 180 8.64 -5.68 11.67
C ASP A 180 9.51 -6.81 11.19
N PHE A 181 10.51 -7.24 12.01
CA PHE A 181 11.42 -8.33 11.67
C PHE A 181 11.69 -9.22 12.89
N ALA A 182 11.91 -10.49 12.64
CA ALA A 182 12.43 -11.43 13.63
C ALA A 182 13.44 -12.39 13.00
N TYR A 183 14.31 -12.95 13.83
CA TYR A 183 15.28 -13.95 13.44
C TYR A 183 15.47 -15.01 14.51
N ARG A 184 16.03 -16.13 14.11
CA ARG A 184 16.48 -17.20 15.04
C ARG A 184 17.97 -17.45 14.82
N SER A 185 18.69 -17.60 15.91
CA SER A 185 20.12 -17.87 15.89
C SER A 185 20.53 -18.64 17.15
N ASN A 186 21.06 -19.85 17.00
CA ASN A 186 21.63 -20.64 18.10
C ASN A 186 20.72 -20.75 19.35
N GLY A 187 19.41 -20.90 19.15
CA GLY A 187 18.45 -20.96 20.25
C GLY A 187 17.87 -19.59 20.68
N THR A 188 18.57 -18.50 20.42
CA THR A 188 18.10 -17.13 20.70
C THR A 188 17.12 -16.67 19.62
N ARG A 189 16.05 -16.00 20.02
CA ARG A 189 15.11 -15.35 19.12
C ARG A 189 15.26 -13.82 19.19
N GLY A 190 15.55 -13.19 18.05
CA GLY A 190 15.66 -11.73 17.96
C GLY A 190 14.42 -11.11 17.36
N PHE A 191 13.99 -9.97 17.91
CA PHE A 191 12.85 -9.17 17.45
C PHE A 191 13.29 -7.74 17.19
N VAL A 192 12.98 -7.23 16.01
CA VAL A 192 13.38 -5.88 15.59
C VAL A 192 12.15 -5.10 15.15
N HIS A 193 11.92 -3.94 15.76
CA HIS A 193 10.78 -3.10 15.48
C HIS A 193 11.20 -1.68 15.16
N THR A 194 10.43 -0.99 14.33
CA THR A 194 10.71 0.40 13.96
C THR A 194 9.84 1.35 14.76
N ILE A 195 10.44 2.41 15.29
CA ILE A 195 9.77 3.42 16.12
C ILE A 195 10.08 4.80 15.55
N ALA A 196 9.03 5.60 15.32
CA ALA A 196 9.17 6.98 14.88
C ALA A 196 9.21 7.92 16.10
N LEU A 197 10.41 8.26 16.56
CA LEU A 197 10.63 9.08 17.75
C LEU A 197 9.88 10.41 17.69
N ALA A 198 10.00 11.12 16.57
CA ALA A 198 9.43 12.45 16.42
C ALA A 198 7.90 12.42 16.27
N ARG A 199 7.37 11.38 15.61
CA ARG A 199 5.95 11.31 15.23
C ARG A 199 5.08 10.61 16.26
N ASP A 200 5.54 9.49 16.79
CA ASP A 200 4.73 8.68 17.69
C ASP A 200 5.58 7.95 18.77
N PRO A 201 5.96 8.67 19.83
CA PRO A 201 6.74 8.09 20.93
C PRO A 201 5.98 7.00 21.71
N ARG A 202 4.64 6.89 21.55
CA ARG A 202 3.83 5.85 22.22
C ARG A 202 4.20 4.44 21.75
N GLN A 203 4.70 4.31 20.52
CA GLN A 203 5.17 3.02 19.98
C GLN A 203 6.25 2.37 20.86
N ALA A 204 7.04 3.17 21.57
CA ALA A 204 8.02 2.64 22.53
C ALA A 204 7.36 1.89 23.67
N LYS A 205 6.26 2.43 24.24
CA LYS A 205 5.49 1.74 25.30
C LYS A 205 4.85 0.45 24.79
N GLU A 206 4.27 0.48 23.58
CA GLU A 206 3.64 -0.68 22.97
C GLU A 206 4.68 -1.79 22.74
N PHE A 207 5.85 -1.43 22.24
CA PHE A 207 6.92 -2.39 21.99
C PHE A 207 7.55 -2.89 23.29
N ALA A 208 7.76 -2.04 24.29
CA ALA A 208 8.27 -2.41 25.62
C ALA A 208 7.33 -3.41 26.31
N PHE A 209 6.03 -3.13 26.35
CA PHE A 209 5.01 -4.05 26.86
C PHE A 209 5.05 -5.40 26.11
N THR A 210 5.14 -5.36 24.80
CA THR A 210 5.21 -6.57 23.98
C THR A 210 6.48 -7.37 24.27
N ALA A 211 7.63 -6.70 24.44
CA ALA A 211 8.89 -7.36 24.75
C ALA A 211 8.82 -8.09 26.12
N GLU A 212 8.24 -7.45 27.14
CA GLU A 212 7.99 -8.06 28.43
C GLU A 212 7.15 -9.34 28.32
N ARG A 213 6.05 -9.28 27.55
CA ARG A 213 5.16 -10.44 27.34
C ARG A 213 5.82 -11.56 26.56
N ILE A 214 6.65 -11.24 25.58
CA ILE A 214 7.40 -12.23 24.81
C ILE A 214 8.43 -12.92 25.72
N ARG A 215 9.17 -12.16 26.57
CA ARG A 215 10.15 -12.73 27.50
C ARG A 215 9.53 -13.70 28.50
N ALA A 216 8.30 -13.43 28.93
CA ALA A 216 7.58 -14.32 29.83
C ALA A 216 7.26 -15.71 29.21
N ARG A 217 7.30 -15.83 27.87
CA ARG A 217 6.93 -17.03 27.11
C ARG A 217 8.05 -17.65 26.29
N VAL A 218 9.05 -16.86 25.94
CA VAL A 218 10.17 -17.27 25.08
C VAL A 218 11.46 -17.08 25.85
N ALA A 219 12.09 -18.18 26.20
CA ALA A 219 13.43 -18.13 26.79
C ALA A 219 14.42 -17.62 25.74
N ASP A 220 15.42 -16.88 26.20
CA ASP A 220 16.51 -16.36 25.38
C ASP A 220 16.04 -15.57 24.15
N CYS A 221 15.56 -14.34 24.40
CA CYS A 221 15.14 -13.43 23.34
C CYS A 221 15.85 -12.06 23.44
N ARG A 222 16.10 -11.47 22.28
CA ARG A 222 16.73 -10.13 22.15
C ARG A 222 15.79 -9.20 21.42
N PHE A 223 15.81 -7.92 21.81
CA PHE A 223 14.96 -6.90 21.23
C PHE A 223 15.79 -5.72 20.75
N ALA A 224 15.44 -5.19 19.58
CA ALA A 224 16.02 -3.97 19.04
C ALA A 224 14.93 -3.04 18.48
N ALA A 225 15.06 -1.75 18.77
CA ALA A 225 14.20 -0.71 18.24
C ALA A 225 14.99 0.16 17.25
N ILE A 226 14.56 0.20 16.00
CA ILE A 226 15.17 1.05 14.97
C ILE A 226 14.45 2.40 14.97
N THR A 227 15.22 3.49 15.09
CA THR A 227 14.72 4.87 15.13
C THR A 227 15.29 5.70 13.99
N GLU A 228 14.59 6.77 13.58
CA GLU A 228 15.05 7.64 12.50
C GLU A 228 16.37 8.35 12.80
N VAL A 229 16.58 8.72 14.05
CA VAL A 229 17.77 9.43 14.54
C VAL A 229 18.18 8.89 15.92
N GLU A 230 19.35 9.26 16.38
CA GLU A 230 19.78 9.04 17.77
C GLU A 230 18.93 9.91 18.72
N PRO A 231 18.47 9.35 19.86
CA PRO A 231 17.77 10.16 20.86
C PRO A 231 18.63 11.30 21.37
N ARG A 232 18.06 12.49 21.39
CA ARG A 232 18.73 13.70 21.85
C ARG A 232 18.41 13.93 23.32
N SER A 233 19.43 14.30 24.09
CA SER A 233 19.30 14.62 25.54
C SER A 233 18.54 15.92 25.83
N ASP A 234 18.41 16.80 24.83
CA ASP A 234 17.67 18.07 24.90
C ASP A 234 16.20 17.95 24.50
N ASN A 235 15.71 16.74 24.25
CA ASN A 235 14.34 16.49 23.79
C ASN A 235 13.64 15.47 24.72
N ASP A 236 12.67 15.92 25.49
CA ASP A 236 11.94 15.11 26.47
C ASP A 236 11.28 13.86 25.86
N ARG A 237 10.78 13.97 24.63
CA ARG A 237 10.17 12.81 23.92
C ARG A 237 11.22 11.76 23.58
N HIS A 238 12.41 12.19 23.16
CA HIS A 238 13.51 11.29 22.86
C HIS A 238 14.04 10.62 24.13
N GLN A 239 14.18 11.39 25.22
CA GLN A 239 14.57 10.83 26.52
C GLN A 239 13.55 9.82 27.03
N PHE A 240 12.26 10.14 26.95
CA PHE A 240 11.18 9.22 27.32
C PHE A 240 11.29 7.89 26.56
N VAL A 241 11.46 7.93 25.23
CA VAL A 241 11.60 6.70 24.41
C VAL A 241 12.86 5.93 24.82
N ALA A 242 14.00 6.61 24.97
CA ALA A 242 15.26 5.97 25.34
C ALA A 242 15.15 5.28 26.71
N GLN A 243 14.54 5.94 27.69
CA GLN A 243 14.33 5.39 29.02
C GLN A 243 13.42 4.16 29.00
N VAL A 244 12.25 4.24 28.34
CA VAL A 244 11.29 3.14 28.24
C VAL A 244 11.92 1.90 27.58
N LEU A 245 12.73 2.11 26.55
CA LEU A 245 13.41 1.01 25.87
C LEU A 245 14.54 0.42 26.72
N ALA A 246 15.30 1.27 27.41
CA ALA A 246 16.39 0.83 28.28
C ALA A 246 15.88 0.03 29.49
N GLU A 247 14.77 0.42 30.12
CA GLU A 247 14.13 -0.32 31.22
C GLU A 247 13.75 -1.76 30.80
N GLN A 248 13.47 -1.97 29.52
CA GLN A 248 13.15 -3.26 28.97
C GLN A 248 14.33 -3.90 28.19
N GLU A 249 15.56 -3.48 28.44
CA GLU A 249 16.76 -4.03 27.77
C GLU A 249 16.59 -4.15 26.23
N ILE A 250 15.92 -3.18 25.63
CA ILE A 250 15.73 -3.10 24.18
C ILE A 250 16.85 -2.26 23.59
N GLU A 251 17.67 -2.86 22.73
CA GLU A 251 18.74 -2.15 22.04
C GLU A 251 18.18 -1.05 21.13
N LEU A 252 18.64 0.16 21.25
CA LEU A 252 18.26 1.26 20.39
C LEU A 252 19.25 1.38 19.22
N VAL A 253 18.73 1.29 17.99
CA VAL A 253 19.51 1.30 16.75
C VAL A 253 19.05 2.46 15.89
N PRO A 254 19.75 3.60 15.88
CA PRO A 254 19.41 4.70 14.98
C PRO A 254 19.76 4.36 13.54
N VAL A 255 18.99 4.87 12.58
CA VAL A 255 19.18 4.62 11.14
C VAL A 255 20.64 4.84 10.68
N PRO A 256 21.38 5.86 11.14
CA PRO A 256 22.79 6.00 10.75
C PRO A 256 23.69 4.81 11.15
N ARG A 257 23.28 4.00 12.13
CA ARG A 257 24.03 2.80 12.59
C ARG A 257 23.45 1.47 12.08
N LEU A 258 22.50 1.52 11.14
CA LEU A 258 21.86 0.31 10.62
C LEU A 258 22.83 -0.65 9.93
N ASP A 259 23.80 -0.15 9.18
CA ASP A 259 24.77 -1.00 8.50
C ASP A 259 25.69 -1.71 9.51
N GLU A 260 26.08 -1.06 10.60
CA GLU A 260 26.84 -1.67 11.71
C GLU A 260 25.99 -2.76 12.40
N TYR A 261 24.73 -2.47 12.68
CA TYR A 261 23.81 -3.42 13.27
C TYR A 261 23.60 -4.65 12.37
N ALA A 262 23.36 -4.43 11.07
CA ALA A 262 23.18 -5.51 10.09
C ALA A 262 24.45 -6.38 9.97
N ASN A 263 25.62 -5.78 9.99
CA ASN A 263 26.89 -6.50 9.96
C ASN A 263 27.14 -7.33 11.23
N ARG A 264 26.69 -6.87 12.40
CA ARG A 264 26.72 -7.67 13.64
C ARG A 264 25.76 -8.86 13.60
N LEU A 265 24.60 -8.71 12.95
CA LEU A 265 23.65 -9.82 12.78
C LEU A 265 24.11 -10.87 11.76
N ARG A 266 24.86 -10.45 10.73
CA ARG A 266 25.26 -11.33 9.62
C ARG A 266 25.95 -12.63 10.05
N PRO A 267 26.98 -12.64 10.93
CA PRO A 267 27.66 -13.87 11.33
C PRO A 267 26.79 -14.80 12.18
N ILE A 268 25.78 -14.26 12.87
CA ILE A 268 24.92 -15.04 13.74
C ILE A 268 23.70 -15.61 13.01
N LEU A 269 23.36 -15.08 11.84
CA LEU A 269 22.29 -15.54 10.97
C LEU A 269 22.84 -16.51 9.90
N LYS A 270 23.26 -17.66 10.31
CA LYS A 270 23.78 -18.71 9.37
C LYS A 270 22.65 -19.48 8.70
#